data_b323fa50893a43a8d7b660d98edb5217
#
_entry.id   b323fa50893a43a8d7b660d98edb5217
#
_cell.length_a   1.000
_cell.length_b   1.000
_cell.length_c   1.000
_cell.angle_alpha   90.00
_cell.angle_beta   90.00
_cell.angle_gamma   90.00
#
_symmetry.space_group_name_H-M   'P 1'
#
loop_
_entity.id
_entity.type
_entity.pdbx_description
1 polymer ?
#
loop_
_entity_poly.entity_id
_entity_poly.type
_entity_poly.pdbx_seq_one_letter_code
_entity_poly.pdbx_strand_id
1 'polypeptide(L)'
;MSWRFIERRALLLLHDESLAEHGGAPGLRDEGLLDSALARPLNLVAYGEPDLAALAAAHGVGLAKNHAFVDGNKRAAFLAVGLFLALNGQRLAATQADATLTMLAIASGALGEDEFAAWIRAHLQPR
;
A
#
# COMPACT_ATOMS: atom_id res chain seq x y z
N MET A 1 -0.83 -14.85 -15.72
CA MET A 1 -1.85 -14.33 -14.78
C MET A 1 -1.97 -12.84 -14.88
N SER A 2 -3.18 -12.33 -14.86
CA SER A 2 -3.42 -10.89 -14.93
C SER A 2 -3.78 -10.36 -13.55
N TRP A 3 -3.10 -9.31 -13.13
CA TRP A 3 -3.36 -8.63 -11.87
C TRP A 3 -4.24 -7.41 -12.11
N ARG A 4 -5.06 -7.05 -11.13
CA ARG A 4 -5.82 -5.80 -11.12
C ARG A 4 -5.08 -4.80 -10.27
N PHE A 5 -4.59 -3.74 -10.90
CA PHE A 5 -3.84 -2.69 -10.23
C PHE A 5 -4.73 -1.55 -9.77
N ILE A 6 -4.25 -0.79 -8.78
CA ILE A 6 -4.97 0.36 -8.25
C ILE A 6 -4.92 1.49 -9.27
N GLU A 7 -6.07 2.04 -9.62
CA GLU A 7 -6.15 3.27 -10.40
C GLU A 7 -5.81 4.46 -9.49
N ARG A 8 -5.05 5.40 -10.01
CA ARG A 8 -4.66 6.62 -9.30
C ARG A 8 -5.86 7.32 -8.68
N ARG A 9 -6.93 7.49 -9.44
CA ARG A 9 -8.16 8.14 -8.98
C ARG A 9 -8.77 7.44 -7.77
N ALA A 10 -8.79 6.12 -7.78
CA ALA A 10 -9.32 5.33 -6.66
C ALA A 10 -8.52 5.55 -5.39
N LEU A 11 -7.20 5.60 -5.49
CA LEU A 11 -6.32 5.86 -4.36
C LEU A 11 -6.54 7.27 -3.80
N LEU A 12 -6.66 8.27 -4.67
CA LEU A 12 -6.91 9.65 -4.24
C LEU A 12 -8.24 9.79 -3.50
N LEU A 13 -9.30 9.14 -4.00
CA LEU A 13 -10.61 9.13 -3.33
C LEU A 13 -10.54 8.44 -1.96
N LEU A 14 -9.86 7.31 -1.89
CA LEU A 14 -9.71 6.56 -0.66
C LEU A 14 -8.93 7.38 0.39
N HIS A 15 -7.89 8.08 -0.04
CA HIS A 15 -7.11 8.97 0.83
C HIS A 15 -7.97 10.13 1.35
N ASP A 16 -8.75 10.78 0.48
CA ASP A 16 -9.64 11.86 0.87
C ASP A 16 -10.68 11.40 1.89
N GLU A 17 -11.27 10.23 1.69
CA GLU A 17 -12.20 9.64 2.66
C GLU A 17 -11.54 9.37 4.01
N SER A 18 -10.32 8.87 3.98
CA SER A 18 -9.55 8.61 5.19
C SER A 18 -9.26 9.90 5.97
N LEU A 19 -8.89 10.97 5.29
CA LEU A 19 -8.68 12.27 5.92
C LEU A 19 -9.96 12.82 6.53
N ALA A 20 -11.09 12.68 5.84
CA ALA A 20 -12.40 13.12 6.35
C ALA A 20 -12.79 12.38 7.63
N GLU A 21 -12.47 11.09 7.73
CA GLU A 21 -12.81 10.26 8.88
C GLU A 21 -11.85 10.46 10.05
N HIS A 22 -10.55 10.56 9.78
CA HIS A 22 -9.50 10.53 10.81
C HIS A 22 -8.81 11.87 11.03
N GLY A 23 -9.09 12.86 10.20
CA GLY A 23 -8.39 14.14 10.23
C GLY A 23 -7.07 14.11 9.46
N GLY A 24 -6.48 15.27 9.32
CA GLY A 24 -5.22 15.46 8.61
C GLY A 24 -5.35 16.53 7.52
N ALA A 25 -4.23 17.07 7.09
CA ALA A 25 -4.19 18.08 6.05
C ALA A 25 -4.38 17.45 4.67
N PRO A 26 -5.31 17.93 3.85
CA PRO A 26 -5.55 17.37 2.52
C PRO A 26 -4.46 17.79 1.54
N GLY A 27 -4.39 17.07 0.44
CA GLY A 27 -3.61 17.47 -0.70
C GLY A 27 -2.49 16.50 -1.05
N LEU A 28 -2.07 16.62 -2.29
CA LEU A 28 -0.97 15.89 -2.86
C LEU A 28 0.27 16.80 -2.78
N ARG A 29 1.32 16.31 -2.10
CA ARG A 29 2.56 17.07 -1.94
C ARG A 29 3.44 16.98 -3.18
N ASP A 30 3.51 15.81 -3.79
CA ASP A 30 4.39 15.54 -4.94
C ASP A 30 3.76 14.48 -5.84
N GLU A 31 3.32 14.92 -7.01
CA GLU A 31 2.67 14.08 -8.01
C GLU A 31 3.61 13.04 -8.59
N GLY A 32 4.85 13.41 -8.82
CA GLY A 32 5.87 12.49 -9.33
C GLY A 32 6.19 11.37 -8.36
N LEU A 33 6.21 11.66 -7.07
CA LEU A 33 6.41 10.64 -6.04
C LEU A 33 5.22 9.68 -5.93
N LEU A 34 4.00 10.18 -6.15
CA LEU A 34 2.82 9.31 -6.23
C LEU A 34 2.91 8.39 -7.44
N ASP A 35 3.21 8.93 -8.60
CA ASP A 35 3.33 8.15 -9.82
C ASP A 35 4.45 7.10 -9.71
N SER A 36 5.56 7.47 -9.10
CA SER A 36 6.66 6.54 -8.84
C SER A 36 6.24 5.38 -7.93
N ALA A 37 5.48 5.68 -6.87
CA ALA A 37 4.99 4.64 -5.96
C ALA A 37 4.03 3.68 -6.68
N LEU A 38 3.13 4.21 -7.50
CA LEU A 38 2.17 3.39 -8.25
C LEU A 38 2.84 2.58 -9.38
N ALA A 39 3.97 3.04 -9.89
CA ALA A 39 4.73 2.32 -10.92
C ALA A 39 5.51 1.12 -10.36
N ARG A 40 5.85 1.10 -9.07
CA ARG A 40 6.68 0.05 -8.48
C ARG A 40 6.12 -1.37 -8.71
N PRO A 41 4.84 -1.65 -8.41
CA PRO A 41 4.30 -2.99 -8.66
C PRO A 41 4.26 -3.35 -10.15
N LEU A 42 4.02 -2.38 -11.01
CA LEU A 42 4.05 -2.60 -12.47
C LEU A 42 5.46 -3.00 -12.94
N ASN A 43 6.49 -2.36 -12.39
CA ASN A 43 7.87 -2.69 -12.69
C ASN A 43 8.25 -4.09 -12.22
N LEU A 44 7.75 -4.52 -11.06
CA LEU A 44 7.99 -5.88 -10.58
C LEU A 44 7.43 -6.92 -11.55
N VAL A 45 6.24 -6.70 -12.08
CA VAL A 45 5.63 -7.61 -13.08
C VAL A 45 6.43 -7.60 -14.38
N ALA A 46 6.92 -6.43 -14.80
CA ALA A 46 7.68 -6.29 -16.05
C ALA A 46 9.01 -7.04 -16.01
N TYR A 47 9.65 -7.12 -14.83
CA TYR A 47 11.00 -7.66 -14.69
C TYR A 47 11.08 -8.96 -13.89
N GLY A 48 9.96 -9.56 -13.50
CA GLY A 48 9.96 -10.78 -12.71
C GLY A 48 8.60 -11.43 -12.64
N GLU A 49 8.47 -12.36 -11.70
CA GLU A 49 7.23 -13.09 -11.46
C GLU A 49 6.80 -12.94 -9.98
N PRO A 50 6.45 -11.72 -9.54
CA PRO A 50 6.05 -11.51 -8.16
C PRO A 50 4.72 -12.19 -7.87
N ASP A 51 4.53 -12.65 -6.62
CA ASP A 51 3.23 -13.11 -6.17
C ASP A 51 2.39 -11.92 -5.69
N LEU A 52 1.15 -12.18 -5.30
CA LEU A 52 0.22 -11.16 -4.82
C LEU A 52 0.78 -10.39 -3.62
N ALA A 53 1.40 -11.09 -2.67
CA ALA A 53 1.96 -10.47 -1.46
C ALA A 53 3.12 -9.53 -1.80
N ALA A 54 3.98 -9.91 -2.73
CA ALA A 54 5.08 -9.05 -3.18
C ALA A 54 4.57 -7.78 -3.83
N LEU A 55 3.53 -7.88 -4.65
CA LEU A 55 2.91 -6.73 -5.29
C LEU A 55 2.23 -5.80 -4.27
N ALA A 56 1.51 -6.36 -3.31
CA ALA A 56 0.89 -5.58 -2.24
C ALA A 56 1.94 -4.86 -1.41
N ALA A 57 3.05 -5.53 -1.08
CA ALA A 57 4.15 -4.92 -0.34
C ALA A 57 4.78 -3.76 -1.10
N ALA A 58 4.94 -3.89 -2.42
CA ALA A 58 5.49 -2.80 -3.24
C ALA A 58 4.61 -1.55 -3.19
N HIS A 59 3.28 -1.70 -3.22
CA HIS A 59 2.35 -0.58 -3.02
C HIS A 59 2.57 0.09 -1.67
N GLY A 60 2.56 -0.70 -0.60
CA GLY A 60 2.66 -0.18 0.76
C GLY A 60 3.98 0.50 1.04
N VAL A 61 5.10 -0.12 0.67
CA VAL A 61 6.43 0.45 0.89
C VAL A 61 6.62 1.74 0.07
N GLY A 62 6.21 1.72 -1.20
CA GLY A 62 6.32 2.90 -2.04
C GLY A 62 5.57 4.10 -1.48
N LEU A 63 4.31 3.91 -1.08
CA LEU A 63 3.48 4.99 -0.54
C LEU A 63 3.94 5.45 0.84
N ALA A 64 4.36 4.52 1.71
CA ALA A 64 4.83 4.87 3.05
C ALA A 64 6.14 5.66 3.02
N LYS A 65 7.02 5.38 2.07
CA LYS A 65 8.35 6.01 2.00
C LYS A 65 8.42 7.25 1.13
N ASN A 66 7.64 7.32 0.06
CA ASN A 66 7.70 8.44 -0.88
C ASN A 66 7.09 9.74 -0.33
N HIS A 67 6.19 9.65 0.64
CA HIS A 67 5.53 10.83 1.22
C HIS A 67 4.89 11.71 0.15
N ALA A 68 4.13 11.09 -0.76
CA ALA A 68 3.48 11.79 -1.86
C ALA A 68 2.36 12.73 -1.43
N PHE A 69 1.71 12.44 -0.31
CA PHE A 69 0.63 13.25 0.25
C PHE A 69 1.17 14.24 1.30
N VAL A 70 0.43 15.32 1.51
CA VAL A 70 0.76 16.29 2.56
C VAL A 70 0.71 15.63 3.94
N ASP A 71 -0.28 14.76 4.17
CA ASP A 71 -0.48 14.07 5.44
C ASP A 71 -1.11 12.70 5.21
N GLY A 72 -1.02 11.81 6.20
CA GLY A 72 -1.67 10.51 6.17
C GLY A 72 -1.01 9.47 5.27
N ASN A 73 0.28 9.58 4.98
CA ASN A 73 0.99 8.67 4.06
C ASN A 73 1.01 7.22 4.54
N LYS A 74 1.22 6.97 5.84
CA LYS A 74 1.20 5.60 6.38
C LYS A 74 -0.17 4.96 6.26
N ARG A 75 -1.21 5.74 6.51
CA ARG A 75 -2.60 5.28 6.39
C ARG A 75 -2.95 5.02 4.92
N ALA A 76 -2.56 5.92 4.01
CA ALA A 76 -2.75 5.73 2.58
C ALA A 76 -2.05 4.46 2.09
N ALA A 77 -0.84 4.19 2.57
CA ALA A 77 -0.09 2.99 2.24
C ALA A 77 -0.84 1.72 2.69
N PHE A 78 -1.35 1.71 3.91
CA PHE A 78 -2.11 0.57 4.43
C PHE A 78 -3.41 0.36 3.66
N LEU A 79 -4.13 1.43 3.36
CA LEU A 79 -5.37 1.36 2.58
C LEU A 79 -5.10 0.84 1.16
N ALA A 80 -3.98 1.24 0.56
CA ALA A 80 -3.59 0.75 -0.76
C ALA A 80 -3.31 -0.75 -0.75
N VAL A 81 -2.63 -1.26 0.28
CA VAL A 81 -2.42 -2.70 0.43
C VAL A 81 -3.76 -3.42 0.48
N GLY A 82 -4.68 -2.96 1.33
CA GLY A 82 -6.02 -3.55 1.45
C GLY A 82 -6.81 -3.50 0.15
N LEU A 83 -6.79 -2.37 -0.54
CA LEU A 83 -7.50 -2.20 -1.80
C LEU A 83 -6.93 -3.13 -2.88
N PHE A 84 -5.61 -3.19 -3.03
CA PHE A 84 -4.99 -4.06 -4.01
C PHE A 84 -5.34 -5.53 -3.76
N LEU A 85 -5.27 -5.98 -2.50
CA LEU A 85 -5.65 -7.35 -2.14
C LEU A 85 -7.12 -7.61 -2.47
N ALA A 86 -8.02 -6.68 -2.14
CA ALA A 86 -9.44 -6.80 -2.41
C ALA A 86 -9.73 -6.89 -3.92
N LEU A 87 -9.08 -6.08 -4.73
CA LEU A 87 -9.21 -6.13 -6.19
C LEU A 87 -8.81 -7.49 -6.77
N ASN A 88 -7.97 -8.23 -6.07
CA ASN A 88 -7.47 -9.53 -6.49
C ASN A 88 -8.03 -10.70 -5.67
N GLY A 89 -9.17 -10.49 -5.00
CA GLY A 89 -9.93 -11.56 -4.35
C GLY A 89 -9.41 -11.99 -2.98
N GLN A 90 -8.58 -11.19 -2.35
CA GLN A 90 -7.99 -11.50 -1.05
C GLN A 90 -8.24 -10.38 -0.04
N ARG A 91 -8.04 -10.68 1.23
CA ARG A 91 -8.06 -9.70 2.31
C ARG A 91 -6.94 -9.96 3.29
N LEU A 92 -6.60 -8.95 4.05
CA LEU A 92 -5.56 -9.04 5.08
C LEU A 92 -6.23 -9.37 6.42
N ALA A 93 -5.91 -10.52 7.00
CA ALA A 93 -6.47 -10.98 8.26
C ALA A 93 -5.48 -10.73 9.40
N ALA A 94 -5.25 -9.46 9.71
CA ALA A 94 -4.40 -9.04 10.83
C ALA A 94 -5.20 -8.19 11.80
N THR A 95 -4.80 -8.15 13.07
CA THR A 95 -5.40 -7.23 14.03
C THR A 95 -5.02 -5.78 13.66
N GLN A 96 -5.83 -4.83 14.06
CA GLN A 96 -5.53 -3.42 13.83
C GLN A 96 -4.22 -3.01 14.51
N ALA A 97 -3.97 -3.50 15.72
CA ALA A 97 -2.74 -3.21 16.44
C ALA A 97 -1.50 -3.75 15.70
N ASP A 98 -1.57 -4.97 15.21
CA ASP A 98 -0.47 -5.60 14.49
C ASP A 98 -0.20 -4.87 13.15
N ALA A 99 -1.26 -4.53 12.43
CA ALA A 99 -1.15 -3.78 11.18
C ALA A 99 -0.50 -2.40 11.41
N THR A 100 -0.92 -1.70 12.47
CA THR A 100 -0.36 -0.38 12.81
C THR A 100 1.14 -0.46 13.12
N LEU A 101 1.54 -1.43 13.94
CA LEU A 101 2.95 -1.64 14.28
C LEU A 101 3.78 -1.98 13.03
N THR A 102 3.22 -2.80 12.15
CA THR A 102 3.88 -3.18 10.90
C THR A 102 4.09 -1.97 9.99
N MET A 103 3.08 -1.11 9.84
CA MET A 103 3.20 0.09 9.01
C MET A 103 4.18 1.10 9.60
N LEU A 104 4.25 1.23 10.92
CA LEU A 104 5.26 2.06 11.57
C LEU A 104 6.67 1.54 11.30
N ALA A 105 6.87 0.23 11.34
CA ALA A 105 8.16 -0.40 11.05
C ALA A 105 8.58 -0.19 9.58
N ILE A 106 7.65 -0.26 8.64
CA ILE A 106 7.90 0.05 7.24
C ILE A 106 8.34 1.51 7.08
N ALA A 107 7.59 2.43 7.64
CA ALA A 107 7.85 3.86 7.51
C ALA A 107 9.20 4.26 8.10
N SER A 108 9.61 3.64 9.19
CA SER A 108 10.90 3.90 9.84
C SER A 108 12.08 3.20 9.16
N GLY A 109 11.82 2.25 8.25
CA GLY A 109 12.85 1.45 7.62
C GLY A 109 13.29 0.23 8.44
N ALA A 110 12.66 -0.02 9.60
CA ALA A 110 12.98 -1.19 10.43
C ALA A 110 12.53 -2.50 9.79
N LEU A 111 11.49 -2.46 8.95
CA LEU A 111 11.00 -3.62 8.20
C LEU A 111 11.16 -3.34 6.70
N GLY A 112 11.83 -4.25 6.00
CA GLY A 112 12.04 -4.12 4.56
C GLY A 112 10.88 -4.66 3.74
N GLU A 113 10.95 -4.43 2.44
CA GLU A 113 9.87 -4.82 1.51
C GLU A 113 9.64 -6.34 1.47
N ASP A 114 10.71 -7.13 1.43
CA ASP A 114 10.60 -8.60 1.39
C ASP A 114 10.01 -9.15 2.69
N GLU A 115 10.39 -8.57 3.83
CA GLU A 115 9.84 -8.93 5.13
C GLU A 115 8.36 -8.55 5.23
N PHE A 116 7.99 -7.40 4.67
CA PHE A 116 6.60 -6.97 4.61
C PHE A 116 5.77 -7.90 3.73
N ALA A 117 6.31 -8.30 2.58
CA ALA A 117 5.65 -9.28 1.71
C ALA A 117 5.42 -10.61 2.44
N ALA A 118 6.40 -11.07 3.21
CA ALA A 118 6.27 -12.29 4.02
C ALA A 118 5.17 -12.15 5.08
N TRP A 119 5.10 -10.99 5.75
CA TRP A 119 4.05 -10.70 6.72
C TRP A 119 2.65 -10.69 6.06
N ILE A 120 2.50 -10.05 4.91
CA ILE A 120 1.24 -10.06 4.15
C ILE A 120 0.86 -11.49 3.79
N ARG A 121 1.81 -12.26 3.25
CA ARG A 121 1.57 -13.64 2.82
C ARG A 121 1.07 -14.51 3.97
N ALA A 122 1.61 -14.30 5.16
CA ALA A 122 1.19 -15.02 6.37
C ALA A 122 -0.23 -14.64 6.83
N HIS A 123 -0.75 -13.49 6.41
CA HIS A 123 -2.05 -12.96 6.84
C HIS A 123 -3.10 -12.91 5.73
N LEU A 124 -2.81 -13.50 4.56
CA LEU A 124 -3.77 -13.53 3.45
C LEU A 124 -4.89 -14.50 3.73
N GLN A 125 -6.12 -14.08 3.41
CA GLN A 125 -7.30 -14.95 3.39
C GLN A 125 -8.15 -14.62 2.17
N PRO A 126 -8.87 -15.60 1.61
CA PRO A 126 -9.82 -15.33 0.53
C PRO A 126 -10.88 -14.35 1.01
N ARG A 127 -11.27 -13.50 0.10
CA ARG A 127 -12.30 -12.51 0.37
C ARG A 127 -13.71 -13.09 0.23
#